data_fee414b1828cb43e8dfd5cfc57f0dbdb
#
_entry.id   fee414b1828cb43e8dfd5cfc57f0dbdb
#
_cell.length_a   1.000
_cell.length_b   1.000
_cell.length_c   1.000
_cell.angle_alpha   90.00
_cell.angle_beta   90.00
_cell.angle_gamma   90.00
#
_symmetry.space_group_name_H-M   'P 1'
#
loop_
_entity.id
_entity.type
_entity.pdbx_description
1 polymer ?
#
loop_
_entity_poly.entity_id
_entity_poly.type
_entity_poly.pdbx_seq_one_letter_code
_entity_poly.pdbx_strand_id
1 'polypeptide(L)'
;MHKDLNESKKFILRYLLIVLLGLGLLSAVSIYIQPLEGDLTRMGGYAERDFGWNIPQEALNQNVRLNHSYEKYFDIVVLGDSFSKQGLWQSYFTEQNGLSFTTLSWDNTTVDDIINNPTYKNDPPRLFIVEVGVRLFPLRFYSDKPNCNIQEVAKFNANWHFPNKAQNNLFEKKIRDTSFDLSKINLKFALLYLENSVLRLIFNTDFSKVSKYSLTRSDLFSNLRSSEVLLLQTWFDSKVWKPDEISSSICAVGEIQSIVQANGKTIFVLMPIPDKGSAYSDYIIYPEFTLLKDLFLQLKNSNVHTPKLDIDIKKAIDSGERDIYLPNDTHFGSKGYQLTAKALHELLLDLGVNIN
;
A
#
# COMPACT_ATOMS: atom_id res chain seq x y z
N MET A 1 38.93 -23.46 49.61
CA MET A 1 39.04 -23.76 48.14
C MET A 1 37.90 -24.67 47.60
N HIS A 2 37.63 -25.87 48.17
CA HIS A 2 36.51 -26.72 47.70
C HIS A 2 35.11 -26.16 47.93
N LYS A 3 34.89 -25.41 49.03
CA LYS A 3 33.61 -24.83 49.40
C LYS A 3 33.20 -23.69 48.45
N ASP A 4 34.15 -22.85 48.06
CA ASP A 4 33.98 -21.72 47.17
C ASP A 4 33.64 -22.17 45.74
N LEU A 5 34.27 -23.29 45.28
CA LEU A 5 34.01 -23.86 43.98
C LEU A 5 32.55 -24.40 43.84
N ASN A 6 32.01 -24.91 44.92
CA ASN A 6 30.62 -25.42 44.95
C ASN A 6 29.59 -24.30 44.94
N GLU A 7 29.81 -23.20 45.64
CA GLU A 7 28.94 -22.00 45.60
C GLU A 7 28.96 -21.32 44.23
N SER A 8 30.14 -21.20 43.58
CA SER A 8 30.26 -20.67 42.23
C SER A 8 29.48 -21.51 41.20
N LYS A 9 29.55 -22.85 41.31
CA LYS A 9 28.77 -23.74 40.44
C LYS A 9 27.24 -23.58 40.63
N LYS A 10 26.79 -23.46 41.88
CA LYS A 10 25.37 -23.22 42.19
C LYS A 10 24.91 -21.87 41.67
N PHE A 11 25.71 -20.82 41.76
CA PHE A 11 25.42 -19.51 41.21
C PHE A 11 25.27 -19.56 39.67
N ILE A 12 26.25 -20.17 38.99
CA ILE A 12 26.21 -20.35 37.53
C ILE A 12 24.97 -21.14 37.12
N LEU A 13 24.63 -22.22 37.82
CA LEU A 13 23.45 -23.05 37.53
C LEU A 13 22.18 -22.25 37.67
N ARG A 14 22.02 -21.44 38.75
CA ARG A 14 20.86 -20.57 38.96
C ARG A 14 20.76 -19.52 37.87
N TYR A 15 21.85 -18.89 37.49
CA TYR A 15 21.88 -17.91 36.42
C TYR A 15 21.45 -18.52 35.07
N LEU A 16 22.00 -19.69 34.72
CA LEU A 16 21.64 -20.42 33.53
C LEU A 16 20.16 -20.79 33.51
N LEU A 17 19.60 -21.22 34.66
CA LEU A 17 18.19 -21.53 34.78
C LEU A 17 17.31 -20.32 34.52
N ILE A 18 17.65 -19.13 35.06
CA ILE A 18 16.91 -17.89 34.82
C ILE A 18 16.94 -17.51 33.34
N VAL A 19 18.12 -17.59 32.69
CA VAL A 19 18.26 -17.30 31.26
C VAL A 19 17.44 -18.27 30.41
N LEU A 20 17.51 -19.57 30.72
CA LEU A 20 16.72 -20.59 29.97
C LEU A 20 15.21 -20.40 30.16
N LEU A 21 14.75 -20.06 31.37
CA LEU A 21 13.35 -19.74 31.63
C LEU A 21 12.91 -18.48 30.86
N GLY A 22 13.75 -17.44 30.82
CA GLY A 22 13.48 -16.23 30.05
C GLY A 22 13.36 -16.49 28.56
N LEU A 23 14.30 -17.26 27.99
CA LEU A 23 14.27 -17.67 26.58
C LEU A 23 13.06 -18.56 26.27
N GLY A 24 12.72 -19.48 27.18
CA GLY A 24 11.51 -20.31 27.06
C GLY A 24 10.24 -19.48 27.03
N LEU A 25 10.13 -18.49 27.92
CA LEU A 25 8.99 -17.57 27.95
C LEU A 25 8.89 -16.76 26.65
N LEU A 26 9.98 -16.15 26.19
CA LEU A 26 9.99 -15.38 24.93
C LEU A 26 9.64 -16.27 23.73
N SER A 27 10.10 -17.52 23.71
CA SER A 27 9.73 -18.47 22.66
C SER A 27 8.22 -18.79 22.72
N ALA A 28 7.66 -19.02 23.90
CA ALA A 28 6.23 -19.25 24.09
C ALA A 28 5.39 -18.04 23.63
N VAL A 29 5.82 -16.82 23.97
CA VAL A 29 5.17 -15.58 23.49
C VAL A 29 5.27 -15.51 21.95
N SER A 30 6.44 -15.76 21.37
CA SER A 30 6.61 -15.75 19.90
C SER A 30 5.66 -16.72 19.19
N ILE A 31 5.47 -17.90 19.76
CA ILE A 31 4.51 -18.89 19.25
C ILE A 31 3.08 -18.38 19.36
N TYR A 32 2.74 -17.79 20.51
CA TYR A 32 1.40 -17.27 20.79
C TYR A 32 0.97 -16.16 19.82
N ILE A 33 1.88 -15.23 19.50
CA ILE A 33 1.60 -14.09 18.62
C ILE A 33 1.56 -14.44 17.15
N GLN A 34 1.93 -15.66 16.77
CA GLN A 34 2.04 -16.19 15.41
C GLN A 34 3.12 -15.52 14.52
N PRO A 35 3.43 -16.09 13.34
CA PRO A 35 4.34 -15.50 12.40
C PRO A 35 3.85 -14.15 11.90
N LEU A 36 4.77 -13.18 11.82
CA LEU A 36 4.48 -11.84 11.33
C LEU A 36 4.40 -11.82 9.81
N GLU A 37 3.28 -11.36 9.29
CA GLU A 37 3.10 -11.09 7.86
C GLU A 37 2.88 -9.60 7.59
N GLY A 38 2.12 -8.90 8.46
CA GLY A 38 1.75 -7.51 8.28
C GLY A 38 2.81 -6.50 8.72
N ASP A 39 2.88 -5.36 8.05
CA ASP A 39 3.76 -4.26 8.42
C ASP A 39 3.28 -3.54 9.69
N LEU A 40 1.97 -3.36 9.86
CA LEU A 40 1.39 -2.68 11.03
C LEU A 40 1.57 -3.51 12.31
N THR A 41 1.36 -4.83 12.25
CA THR A 41 1.60 -5.71 13.41
C THR A 41 3.06 -5.71 13.80
N ARG A 42 3.97 -5.80 12.82
CA ARG A 42 5.42 -5.79 13.03
C ARG A 42 5.91 -4.48 13.63
N MET A 43 5.50 -3.33 13.07
CA MET A 43 5.94 -2.01 13.55
C MET A 43 5.29 -1.63 14.87
N GLY A 44 4.04 -2.02 15.08
CA GLY A 44 3.26 -1.67 16.26
C GLY A 44 3.49 -2.60 17.46
N GLY A 45 4.14 -3.75 17.28
CA GLY A 45 4.21 -4.76 18.31
C GLY A 45 2.81 -5.27 18.69
N TYR A 46 2.01 -5.62 17.68
CA TYR A 46 0.70 -6.26 17.83
C TYR A 46 0.78 -7.72 17.41
N ALA A 47 -0.06 -8.57 18.02
CA ALA A 47 -0.08 -9.98 17.68
C ALA A 47 -0.72 -10.21 16.29
N GLU A 48 -0.03 -10.91 15.42
CA GLU A 48 -0.54 -11.31 14.12
C GLU A 48 -1.79 -12.22 14.25
N ARG A 49 -1.84 -13.03 15.31
CA ARG A 49 -3.01 -13.83 15.68
C ARG A 49 -4.28 -12.98 15.79
N ASP A 50 -4.17 -11.78 16.38
CA ASP A 50 -5.33 -10.92 16.67
C ASP A 50 -5.74 -10.08 15.45
N PHE A 51 -4.77 -9.60 14.69
CA PHE A 51 -4.98 -8.65 13.61
C PHE A 51 -4.75 -9.21 12.20
N GLY A 52 -4.22 -10.42 12.05
CA GLY A 52 -4.04 -11.04 10.74
C GLY A 52 -5.38 -11.36 10.06
N TRP A 53 -5.42 -11.22 8.75
CA TRP A 53 -6.60 -11.52 7.94
C TRP A 53 -6.96 -13.02 7.95
N ASN A 54 -8.25 -13.33 7.86
CA ASN A 54 -8.77 -14.69 7.95
C ASN A 54 -9.62 -15.12 6.73
N ILE A 55 -9.74 -14.28 5.70
CA ILE A 55 -10.31 -14.65 4.42
C ILE A 55 -9.20 -14.82 3.38
N PRO A 56 -9.30 -15.79 2.45
CA PRO A 56 -8.30 -15.97 1.42
C PRO A 56 -8.07 -14.71 0.61
N GLN A 57 -6.81 -14.39 0.34
CA GLN A 57 -6.39 -13.32 -0.55
C GLN A 57 -5.88 -13.91 -1.86
N GLU A 58 -5.82 -13.10 -2.91
CA GLU A 58 -5.16 -13.48 -4.15
C GLU A 58 -3.74 -12.91 -4.15
N ALA A 59 -2.79 -13.71 -4.57
CA ALA A 59 -1.40 -13.32 -4.77
C ALA A 59 -0.98 -13.66 -6.19
N LEU A 60 0.02 -12.98 -6.71
CA LEU A 60 0.60 -13.39 -7.99
C LEU A 60 1.27 -14.74 -7.85
N ASN A 61 1.04 -15.62 -8.82
CA ASN A 61 1.72 -16.89 -8.92
C ASN A 61 3.24 -16.65 -8.95
N GLN A 62 4.00 -17.42 -8.19
CA GLN A 62 5.47 -17.28 -8.10
C GLN A 62 6.18 -17.37 -9.45
N ASN A 63 5.55 -17.96 -10.47
CA ASN A 63 6.09 -18.04 -11.83
C ASN A 63 5.91 -16.75 -12.66
N VAL A 64 5.13 -15.77 -12.16
CA VAL A 64 4.96 -14.48 -12.84
C VAL A 64 6.21 -13.64 -12.64
N ARG A 65 6.88 -13.29 -13.76
CA ARG A 65 8.04 -12.39 -13.72
C ARG A 65 7.58 -10.95 -13.83
N LEU A 66 7.74 -10.19 -12.75
CA LEU A 66 7.53 -8.75 -12.75
C LEU A 66 8.73 -8.04 -13.39
N ASN A 67 8.46 -6.99 -14.15
CA ASN A 67 9.49 -6.15 -14.72
C ASN A 67 9.65 -4.88 -13.89
N HIS A 68 10.89 -4.54 -13.56
CA HIS A 68 11.24 -3.35 -12.77
C HIS A 68 12.31 -2.50 -13.47
N SER A 69 12.47 -2.69 -14.78
CA SER A 69 13.37 -1.90 -15.63
C SER A 69 12.63 -1.38 -16.87
N TYR A 70 13.15 -0.30 -17.45
CA TYR A 70 12.60 0.28 -18.68
C TYR A 70 13.65 0.27 -19.80
N GLU A 71 14.18 -0.91 -20.07
CA GLU A 71 15.20 -1.13 -21.12
C GLU A 71 14.59 -1.47 -22.49
N LYS A 72 13.31 -1.81 -22.52
CA LYS A 72 12.54 -2.14 -23.72
C LYS A 72 11.14 -1.56 -23.65
N TYR A 73 10.42 -1.58 -24.76
CA TYR A 73 9.04 -1.16 -24.84
C TYR A 73 8.12 -1.97 -23.90
N PHE A 74 7.21 -1.25 -23.25
CA PHE A 74 6.05 -1.78 -22.56
C PHE A 74 4.83 -0.92 -22.89
N ASP A 75 3.65 -1.55 -23.00
CA ASP A 75 2.40 -0.82 -23.23
C ASP A 75 2.08 0.14 -22.09
N ILE A 76 2.44 -0.26 -20.86
CA ILE A 76 2.18 0.49 -19.64
C ILE A 76 3.49 0.67 -18.87
N VAL A 77 3.80 1.91 -18.55
CA VAL A 77 4.88 2.27 -17.62
C VAL A 77 4.26 2.85 -16.37
N VAL A 78 4.56 2.24 -15.22
CA VAL A 78 4.11 2.69 -13.91
C VAL A 78 5.30 3.23 -13.14
N LEU A 79 5.22 4.47 -12.67
CA LEU A 79 6.09 5.01 -11.64
C LEU A 79 5.29 5.02 -10.34
N GLY A 80 5.66 4.17 -9.39
CA GLY A 80 4.83 3.93 -8.21
C GLY A 80 5.59 3.69 -6.92
N ASP A 81 4.85 3.65 -5.84
CA ASP A 81 5.34 3.31 -4.51
C ASP A 81 5.09 1.83 -4.16
N SER A 82 4.96 1.53 -2.87
CA SER A 82 4.79 0.15 -2.39
C SER A 82 3.50 -0.54 -2.87
N PHE A 83 2.45 0.20 -3.21
CA PHE A 83 1.21 -0.37 -3.75
C PHE A 83 1.37 -0.93 -5.16
N SER A 84 2.33 -0.42 -5.93
CA SER A 84 2.62 -0.90 -7.28
C SER A 84 3.76 -1.92 -7.35
N LYS A 85 4.65 -1.98 -6.34
CA LYS A 85 5.84 -2.87 -6.35
C LYS A 85 5.51 -4.35 -6.52
N GLN A 86 4.37 -4.79 -6.01
CA GLN A 86 3.93 -6.19 -6.11
C GLN A 86 3.26 -6.52 -7.46
N GLY A 87 2.96 -5.53 -8.28
CA GLY A 87 2.35 -5.72 -9.59
C GLY A 87 0.91 -6.26 -9.57
N LEU A 88 0.22 -6.27 -8.43
CA LEU A 88 -1.09 -6.90 -8.29
C LEU A 88 -2.17 -6.19 -9.10
N TRP A 89 -2.40 -4.89 -8.89
CA TRP A 89 -3.42 -4.17 -9.64
C TRP A 89 -3.09 -4.09 -11.14
N GLN A 90 -1.81 -3.98 -11.49
CA GLN A 90 -1.35 -4.00 -12.88
C GLN A 90 -1.71 -5.34 -13.53
N SER A 91 -1.48 -6.45 -12.82
CA SER A 91 -1.81 -7.79 -13.31
C SER A 91 -3.31 -7.99 -13.47
N TYR A 92 -4.14 -7.50 -12.53
CA TYR A 92 -5.60 -7.52 -12.71
C TYR A 92 -6.05 -6.71 -13.93
N PHE A 93 -5.42 -5.55 -14.17
CA PHE A 93 -5.74 -4.73 -15.33
C PHE A 93 -5.30 -5.41 -16.63
N THR A 94 -4.10 -5.99 -16.67
CA THR A 94 -3.52 -6.54 -17.90
C THR A 94 -3.98 -7.96 -18.21
N GLU A 95 -4.48 -8.71 -17.22
CA GLU A 95 -5.02 -10.07 -17.43
C GLU A 95 -6.13 -10.08 -18.47
N GLN A 96 -7.01 -9.08 -18.45
CA GLN A 96 -8.13 -8.98 -19.37
C GLN A 96 -7.71 -8.47 -20.76
N ASN A 97 -6.64 -7.70 -20.86
CA ASN A 97 -6.28 -6.90 -22.03
C ASN A 97 -5.00 -7.38 -22.72
N GLY A 98 -4.25 -8.30 -22.14
CA GLY A 98 -2.99 -8.82 -22.71
C GLY A 98 -1.88 -7.78 -22.86
N LEU A 99 -1.99 -6.62 -22.19
CA LEU A 99 -0.98 -5.57 -22.23
C LEU A 99 0.26 -5.94 -21.42
N SER A 100 1.42 -5.47 -21.88
CA SER A 100 2.67 -5.56 -21.14
C SER A 100 2.83 -4.35 -20.19
N PHE A 101 3.41 -4.58 -19.00
CA PHE A 101 3.71 -3.48 -18.08
C PHE A 101 5.09 -3.60 -17.45
N THR A 102 5.63 -2.45 -17.03
CA THR A 102 6.77 -2.36 -16.13
C THR A 102 6.47 -1.40 -15.00
N THR A 103 7.00 -1.69 -13.81
CA THR A 103 6.84 -0.85 -12.62
C THR A 103 8.20 -0.35 -12.16
N LEU A 104 8.35 0.97 -12.10
CA LEU A 104 9.54 1.67 -11.61
C LEU A 104 9.23 2.28 -10.24
N SER A 105 10.23 2.32 -9.38
CA SER A 105 10.08 2.84 -8.02
C SER A 105 10.50 4.30 -7.93
N TRP A 106 9.71 5.11 -7.22
CA TRP A 106 10.07 6.47 -6.82
C TRP A 106 11.40 6.58 -6.06
N ASP A 107 11.87 5.49 -5.47
CA ASP A 107 13.14 5.49 -4.73
C ASP A 107 14.36 5.64 -5.65
N ASN A 108 14.23 5.25 -6.93
CA ASN A 108 15.36 5.13 -7.86
C ASN A 108 15.12 5.84 -9.20
N THR A 109 13.93 6.38 -9.45
CA THR A 109 13.55 6.89 -10.78
C THR A 109 12.63 8.10 -10.63
N THR A 110 12.80 9.07 -11.48
CA THR A 110 11.93 10.25 -11.61
C THR A 110 11.15 10.21 -12.91
N VAL A 111 10.15 11.08 -13.05
CA VAL A 111 9.44 11.26 -14.32
C VAL A 111 10.42 11.67 -15.41
N ASP A 112 11.34 12.59 -15.12
CA ASP A 112 12.34 13.09 -16.07
C ASP A 112 13.27 11.98 -16.57
N ASP A 113 13.67 11.05 -15.69
CA ASP A 113 14.48 9.89 -16.08
C ASP A 113 13.75 9.03 -17.10
N ILE A 114 12.43 8.86 -16.93
CA ILE A 114 11.61 8.04 -17.83
C ILE A 114 11.43 8.72 -19.18
N ILE A 115 10.99 9.98 -19.22
CA ILE A 115 10.73 10.69 -20.48
C ILE A 115 12.00 10.96 -21.29
N ASN A 116 13.15 11.04 -20.60
CA ASN A 116 14.46 11.18 -21.24
C ASN A 116 15.10 9.85 -21.64
N ASN A 117 14.53 8.72 -21.24
CA ASN A 117 15.01 7.40 -21.62
C ASN A 117 14.91 7.21 -23.15
N PRO A 118 15.95 6.65 -23.82
CA PRO A 118 15.92 6.36 -25.26
C PRO A 118 14.72 5.49 -25.69
N THR A 119 14.32 4.52 -24.86
CA THR A 119 13.15 3.67 -25.14
C THR A 119 11.87 4.50 -25.21
N TYR A 120 11.66 5.43 -24.28
CA TYR A 120 10.50 6.31 -24.30
C TYR A 120 10.49 7.24 -25.53
N LYS A 121 11.66 7.80 -25.88
CA LYS A 121 11.77 8.73 -27.02
C LYS A 121 11.52 8.05 -28.35
N ASN A 122 11.97 6.81 -28.52
CA ASN A 122 11.84 6.07 -29.76
C ASN A 122 10.46 5.40 -29.89
N ASP A 123 9.98 4.78 -28.82
CA ASP A 123 8.73 4.02 -28.79
C ASP A 123 8.01 4.26 -27.45
N PRO A 124 7.26 5.38 -27.33
CA PRO A 124 6.62 5.74 -26.06
C PRO A 124 5.49 4.78 -25.69
N PRO A 125 5.28 4.53 -24.39
CA PRO A 125 4.20 3.66 -23.93
C PRO A 125 2.83 4.25 -24.27
N ARG A 126 1.83 3.40 -24.34
CA ARG A 126 0.43 3.83 -24.49
C ARG A 126 -0.07 4.52 -23.23
N LEU A 127 0.37 4.01 -22.08
CA LEU A 127 -0.04 4.49 -20.77
C LEU A 127 1.17 4.79 -19.90
N PHE A 128 1.22 6.00 -19.33
CA PHE A 128 2.16 6.35 -18.30
C PHE A 128 1.41 6.69 -17.02
N ILE A 129 1.52 5.81 -16.03
CA ILE A 129 0.80 5.92 -14.77
C ILE A 129 1.76 6.36 -13.67
N VAL A 130 1.39 7.42 -12.97
CA VAL A 130 2.06 7.86 -11.76
C VAL A 130 1.18 7.48 -10.59
N GLU A 131 1.58 6.45 -9.85
CA GLU A 131 0.90 6.01 -8.64
C GLU A 131 1.58 6.60 -7.42
N VAL A 132 0.77 7.09 -6.46
CA VAL A 132 1.24 7.69 -5.23
C VAL A 132 0.24 7.52 -4.10
N GLY A 133 0.69 7.05 -2.94
CA GLY A 133 -0.12 7.13 -1.73
C GLY A 133 -0.43 8.58 -1.38
N VAL A 134 -1.70 8.90 -1.12
CA VAL A 134 -2.16 10.31 -0.95
C VAL A 134 -1.39 11.07 0.12
N ARG A 135 -0.91 10.39 1.17
CA ARG A 135 -0.06 10.99 2.22
C ARG A 135 1.28 11.53 1.70
N LEU A 136 1.76 10.99 0.58
CA LEU A 136 3.03 11.37 -0.04
C LEU A 136 2.83 12.38 -1.19
N PHE A 137 1.58 12.65 -1.58
CA PHE A 137 1.28 13.44 -2.78
C PHE A 137 1.94 14.81 -2.77
N PRO A 138 1.77 15.69 -1.76
CA PRO A 138 2.46 16.96 -1.75
C PRO A 138 3.98 16.84 -1.59
N LEU A 139 4.47 15.80 -0.88
CA LEU A 139 5.92 15.58 -0.76
C LEU A 139 6.58 15.24 -2.10
N ARG A 140 5.83 14.66 -3.05
CA ARG A 140 6.34 14.29 -4.38
C ARG A 140 6.18 15.39 -5.41
N PHE A 141 5.15 16.24 -5.28
CA PHE A 141 4.76 17.16 -6.35
C PHE A 141 4.72 18.62 -5.93
N TYR A 142 4.92 18.97 -4.66
CA TYR A 142 4.93 20.36 -4.25
C TYR A 142 6.01 21.16 -4.97
N SER A 143 5.62 22.30 -5.53
CA SER A 143 6.49 23.27 -6.16
C SER A 143 6.19 24.67 -5.65
N ASP A 144 7.21 25.43 -5.30
CA ASP A 144 7.05 26.84 -4.88
C ASP A 144 6.60 27.75 -6.01
N LYS A 145 6.79 27.33 -7.27
CA LYS A 145 6.45 28.10 -8.48
C LYS A 145 5.80 27.18 -9.52
N PRO A 146 4.61 26.64 -9.23
CA PRO A 146 3.95 25.77 -10.19
C PRO A 146 3.49 26.55 -11.41
N ASN A 147 3.68 25.98 -12.60
CA ASN A 147 3.06 26.47 -13.81
C ASN A 147 1.66 25.86 -13.94
N CYS A 148 0.63 26.61 -13.55
CA CYS A 148 -0.75 26.15 -13.56
C CYS A 148 -1.43 26.26 -14.94
N ASN A 149 -0.70 26.60 -15.99
CA ASN A 149 -1.24 26.63 -17.36
C ASN A 149 -1.35 25.20 -17.92
N ILE A 150 -2.33 24.45 -17.41
CA ILE A 150 -2.65 23.12 -17.93
C ILE A 150 -3.37 23.34 -19.27
N GLN A 151 -2.70 23.07 -20.39
CA GLN A 151 -3.33 23.07 -21.70
C GLN A 151 -4.41 21.98 -21.75
N GLU A 152 -5.53 22.28 -22.38
CA GLU A 152 -6.55 21.24 -22.68
C GLU A 152 -5.85 20.10 -23.44
N VAL A 153 -5.90 18.93 -22.84
CA VAL A 153 -5.29 17.74 -23.44
C VAL A 153 -6.11 17.34 -24.66
N ALA A 154 -5.44 17.10 -25.76
CA ALA A 154 -6.06 16.62 -26.99
C ALA A 154 -6.88 15.34 -26.70
N LYS A 155 -8.13 15.28 -27.22
CA LYS A 155 -8.94 14.06 -27.11
C LYS A 155 -8.21 12.93 -27.80
N PHE A 156 -7.85 11.91 -27.03
CA PHE A 156 -7.23 10.71 -27.57
C PHE A 156 -8.30 9.87 -28.27
N ASN A 157 -8.21 9.78 -29.58
CA ASN A 157 -9.03 8.85 -30.37
C ASN A 157 -8.21 7.57 -30.62
N ALA A 158 -7.91 6.85 -29.53
CA ALA A 158 -7.04 5.69 -29.59
C ALA A 158 -7.85 4.40 -29.65
N ASN A 159 -8.00 3.85 -30.85
CA ASN A 159 -8.40 2.46 -31.00
C ASN A 159 -7.21 1.57 -30.61
N TRP A 160 -7.15 1.17 -29.36
CA TRP A 160 -6.14 0.21 -28.92
C TRP A 160 -6.59 -1.21 -29.28
N HIS A 161 -5.86 -1.83 -30.18
CA HIS A 161 -6.04 -3.26 -30.45
C HIS A 161 -5.25 -4.05 -29.40
N PHE A 162 -5.95 -4.77 -28.58
CA PHE A 162 -5.35 -5.62 -27.55
C PHE A 162 -5.10 -7.01 -28.12
N PRO A 163 -3.91 -7.59 -27.92
CA PRO A 163 -3.70 -8.98 -28.25
C PRO A 163 -4.57 -9.84 -27.31
N ASN A 164 -5.54 -10.58 -27.87
CA ASN A 164 -6.39 -11.54 -27.15
C ASN A 164 -5.56 -12.69 -26.54
N LYS A 165 -4.76 -12.41 -25.55
CA LYS A 165 -4.04 -13.40 -24.75
C LYS A 165 -4.40 -13.24 -23.29
N ALA A 166 -5.52 -13.82 -22.87
CA ALA A 166 -5.72 -14.15 -21.48
C ALA A 166 -4.53 -15.00 -21.00
N GLN A 167 -3.71 -14.47 -20.13
CA GLN A 167 -2.71 -15.26 -19.42
C GLN A 167 -3.44 -16.04 -18.34
N ASN A 168 -3.78 -17.28 -18.61
CA ASN A 168 -4.39 -18.17 -17.63
C ASN A 168 -3.42 -18.38 -16.45
N ASN A 169 -3.93 -18.30 -15.22
CA ASN A 169 -3.24 -18.59 -13.95
C ASN A 169 -2.22 -17.52 -13.47
N LEU A 170 -2.53 -16.22 -13.60
CA LEU A 170 -1.72 -15.18 -12.98
C LEU A 170 -1.82 -15.18 -11.45
N PHE A 171 -2.97 -15.56 -10.90
CA PHE A 171 -3.26 -15.48 -9.49
C PHE A 171 -3.43 -16.84 -8.83
N GLU A 172 -2.98 -16.94 -7.59
CA GLU A 172 -3.22 -18.07 -6.70
C GLU A 172 -3.90 -17.60 -5.41
N LYS A 173 -4.69 -18.49 -4.79
CA LYS A 173 -5.28 -18.19 -3.48
C LYS A 173 -4.22 -18.35 -2.40
N LYS A 174 -3.94 -17.26 -1.68
CA LYS A 174 -3.10 -17.26 -0.50
C LYS A 174 -3.98 -17.32 0.74
N ILE A 175 -3.69 -18.26 1.61
CA ILE A 175 -4.24 -18.35 2.97
C ILE A 175 -3.13 -17.93 3.92
N ARG A 176 -3.46 -17.15 4.96
CA ARG A 176 -2.48 -16.74 5.97
C ARG A 176 -1.92 -17.99 6.66
N ASP A 177 -0.60 -18.11 6.67
CA ASP A 177 0.06 -19.23 7.34
C ASP A 177 0.05 -19.03 8.86
N THR A 178 -0.78 -19.82 9.51
CA THR A 178 -0.89 -19.86 10.98
C THR A 178 -0.17 -21.06 11.59
N SER A 179 0.51 -21.87 10.76
CA SER A 179 1.19 -23.07 11.21
C SER A 179 2.36 -22.74 12.13
N PHE A 180 2.51 -23.57 13.17
CA PHE A 180 3.66 -23.49 14.04
C PHE A 180 4.90 -24.05 13.33
N ASP A 181 5.95 -23.23 13.33
CA ASP A 181 7.28 -23.62 12.83
C ASP A 181 8.34 -22.99 13.73
N LEU A 182 9.26 -23.80 14.23
CA LEU A 182 10.37 -23.33 15.07
C LEU A 182 11.26 -22.30 14.36
N SER A 183 11.40 -22.37 13.04
CA SER A 183 12.16 -21.42 12.25
C SER A 183 11.53 -20.00 12.26
N LYS A 184 10.26 -19.89 12.60
CA LYS A 184 9.51 -18.63 12.68
C LYS A 184 9.56 -17.99 14.07
N ILE A 185 10.24 -18.57 15.05
CA ILE A 185 10.42 -17.97 16.37
C ILE A 185 11.20 -16.68 16.24
N ASN A 186 10.61 -15.57 16.67
CA ASN A 186 11.20 -14.24 16.64
C ASN A 186 11.25 -13.65 18.06
N LEU A 187 12.36 -13.92 18.78
CA LEU A 187 12.53 -13.46 20.16
C LEU A 187 12.57 -11.93 20.28
N LYS A 188 13.17 -11.26 19.28
CA LYS A 188 13.21 -9.79 19.22
C LYS A 188 11.81 -9.21 19.13
N PHE A 189 10.96 -9.78 18.30
CA PHE A 189 9.58 -9.32 18.19
C PHE A 189 8.74 -9.69 19.42
N ALA A 190 8.95 -10.87 20.01
CA ALA A 190 8.30 -11.26 21.27
C ALA A 190 8.60 -10.25 22.38
N LEU A 191 9.83 -9.77 22.48
CA LEU A 191 10.22 -8.73 23.42
C LEU A 191 9.52 -7.40 23.12
N LEU A 192 9.52 -6.94 21.88
CA LEU A 192 8.82 -5.73 21.44
C LEU A 192 7.31 -5.79 21.74
N TYR A 193 6.69 -6.94 21.48
CA TYR A 193 5.28 -7.17 21.79
C TYR A 193 4.99 -7.04 23.30
N LEU A 194 5.82 -7.65 24.14
CA LEU A 194 5.68 -7.56 25.59
C LEU A 194 5.89 -6.13 26.09
N GLU A 195 6.94 -5.47 25.64
CA GLU A 195 7.24 -4.07 25.97
C GLU A 195 6.06 -3.17 25.65
N ASN A 196 5.61 -3.16 24.38
CA ASN A 196 4.49 -2.34 23.95
C ASN A 196 3.18 -2.72 24.66
N SER A 197 2.95 -4.01 24.95
CA SER A 197 1.76 -4.45 25.67
C SER A 197 1.73 -3.93 27.11
N VAL A 198 2.87 -3.95 27.80
CA VAL A 198 3.01 -3.39 29.15
C VAL A 198 2.84 -1.87 29.15
N LEU A 199 3.47 -1.18 28.22
CA LEU A 199 3.37 0.27 28.09
C LEU A 199 1.92 0.71 27.80
N ARG A 200 1.21 0.02 26.90
CA ARG A 200 -0.22 0.27 26.63
C ARG A 200 -1.08 0.04 27.87
N LEU A 201 -0.80 -1.01 28.64
CA LEU A 201 -1.55 -1.32 29.86
C LEU A 201 -1.35 -0.25 30.94
N ILE A 202 -0.14 0.29 31.09
CA ILE A 202 0.19 1.27 32.14
C ILE A 202 -0.27 2.68 31.74
N PHE A 203 -0.02 3.08 30.50
CA PHE A 203 -0.20 4.47 30.06
C PHE A 203 -1.45 4.68 29.18
N ASN A 204 -2.14 3.61 28.81
CA ASN A 204 -3.31 3.65 27.90
C ASN A 204 -3.04 4.41 26.58
N THR A 205 -1.81 4.32 26.07
CA THR A 205 -1.37 4.99 24.84
C THR A 205 -0.43 4.11 24.05
N ASP A 206 -0.33 4.36 22.73
CA ASP A 206 0.62 3.69 21.85
C ASP A 206 1.93 4.48 21.80
N PHE A 207 3.03 3.82 22.12
CA PHE A 207 4.39 4.36 22.00
C PHE A 207 5.09 3.94 20.69
N SER A 208 4.42 3.12 19.91
CA SER A 208 4.91 2.67 18.60
C SER A 208 4.47 3.62 17.48
N LYS A 209 4.99 3.40 16.28
CA LYS A 209 4.54 4.13 15.08
C LYS A 209 3.14 3.73 14.60
N VAL A 210 2.48 2.81 15.29
CA VAL A 210 1.17 2.28 14.92
C VAL A 210 0.21 2.44 16.08
N SER A 211 -0.92 3.07 15.82
CA SER A 211 -2.00 3.22 16.79
C SER A 211 -3.18 2.34 16.45
N LYS A 212 -3.88 1.93 17.48
CA LYS A 212 -5.10 1.13 17.43
C LYS A 212 -6.30 2.00 17.72
N TYR A 213 -7.32 1.95 16.86
CA TYR A 213 -8.56 2.69 17.01
C TYR A 213 -9.76 1.75 17.00
N SER A 214 -10.81 2.15 17.73
CA SER A 214 -12.08 1.43 17.71
C SER A 214 -12.91 1.83 16.50
N LEU A 215 -13.66 0.88 15.96
CA LEU A 215 -14.57 1.05 14.85
C LEU A 215 -16.03 1.02 15.30
N THR A 216 -16.88 1.75 14.60
CA THR A 216 -18.34 1.71 14.76
C THR A 216 -18.98 0.44 14.19
N ARG A 217 -18.24 -0.30 13.35
CA ARG A 217 -18.65 -1.56 12.68
C ARG A 217 -17.59 -2.63 12.92
N SER A 218 -18.03 -3.89 13.05
CA SER A 218 -17.17 -5.06 13.24
C SER A 218 -17.12 -6.00 12.03
N ASP A 219 -17.71 -5.61 10.92
CA ASP A 219 -17.79 -6.41 9.69
C ASP A 219 -16.87 -5.92 8.57
N LEU A 220 -15.99 -4.93 8.86
CA LEU A 220 -15.07 -4.33 7.89
C LEU A 220 -13.79 -5.15 7.66
N PHE A 221 -13.40 -5.93 8.66
CA PHE A 221 -12.19 -6.75 8.63
C PHE A 221 -12.47 -8.19 9.02
N SER A 222 -11.66 -9.11 8.52
CA SER A 222 -11.79 -10.54 8.81
C SER A 222 -10.98 -11.03 10.01
N ASN A 223 -10.21 -10.15 10.65
CA ASN A 223 -9.37 -10.47 11.80
C ASN A 223 -10.20 -10.75 13.09
N LEU A 224 -9.56 -11.31 14.12
CA LEU A 224 -10.23 -11.59 15.40
C LEU A 224 -10.64 -10.30 16.15
N ARG A 225 -9.90 -9.20 15.94
CA ARG A 225 -10.18 -7.88 16.50
C ARG A 225 -10.92 -6.99 15.50
N SER A 226 -11.96 -7.50 14.88
CA SER A 226 -12.65 -6.85 13.76
C SER A 226 -13.35 -5.52 14.11
N SER A 227 -13.55 -5.21 15.39
CA SER A 227 -14.01 -3.90 15.88
C SER A 227 -12.88 -2.88 16.08
N GLU A 228 -11.65 -3.22 15.70
CA GLU A 228 -10.46 -2.39 15.87
C GLU A 228 -9.69 -2.29 14.56
N VAL A 229 -9.05 -1.16 14.30
CA VAL A 229 -8.18 -0.92 13.15
C VAL A 229 -6.80 -0.48 13.60
N LEU A 230 -5.77 -1.00 12.93
CA LEU A 230 -4.39 -0.53 13.09
C LEU A 230 -4.07 0.51 12.00
N LEU A 231 -3.53 1.65 12.43
CA LEU A 231 -3.14 2.74 11.55
C LEU A 231 -1.71 3.20 11.88
N LEU A 232 -0.99 3.63 10.85
CA LEU A 232 0.34 4.19 11.00
C LEU A 232 0.25 5.64 11.53
N GLN A 233 0.91 5.95 12.65
CA GLN A 233 0.86 7.29 13.29
C GLN A 233 1.41 8.41 12.41
N THR A 234 2.35 8.14 11.52
CA THR A 234 2.87 9.14 10.58
C THR A 234 1.78 9.75 9.68
N TRP A 235 0.59 9.17 9.68
CA TRP A 235 -0.57 9.77 9.01
C TRP A 235 -1.18 10.91 9.81
N PHE A 236 -0.94 10.98 11.14
CA PHE A 236 -1.40 12.05 12.03
C PHE A 236 -0.36 13.14 12.20
N ASP A 237 0.93 12.76 12.15
CA ASP A 237 2.05 13.68 12.17
C ASP A 237 2.31 14.31 10.79
N SER A 238 1.73 13.72 9.71
CA SER A 238 1.78 14.33 8.41
C SER A 238 1.10 15.70 8.53
N LYS A 239 1.86 16.76 8.30
CA LYS A 239 1.37 18.14 8.18
C LYS A 239 -0.02 18.11 7.58
N VAL A 240 -0.96 18.73 8.25
CA VAL A 240 -2.21 19.13 7.60
C VAL A 240 -1.81 19.90 6.35
N TRP A 241 -1.90 19.27 5.18
CA TRP A 241 -1.54 19.91 3.94
C TRP A 241 -2.41 21.13 3.77
N LYS A 242 -1.80 22.28 3.56
CA LYS A 242 -2.57 23.50 3.29
C LYS A 242 -3.22 23.37 1.92
N PRO A 243 -4.42 23.94 1.73
CA PRO A 243 -5.09 23.95 0.43
C PRO A 243 -4.17 24.43 -0.72
N ASP A 244 -3.33 25.42 -0.45
CA ASP A 244 -2.38 25.95 -1.43
C ASP A 244 -1.27 24.95 -1.79
N GLU A 245 -0.80 24.13 -0.85
CA GLU A 245 0.19 23.08 -1.10
C GLU A 245 -0.42 21.98 -1.99
N ILE A 246 -1.68 21.62 -1.76
CA ILE A 246 -2.43 20.68 -2.59
C ILE A 246 -2.62 21.24 -4.00
N SER A 247 -3.08 22.48 -4.12
CA SER A 247 -3.31 23.13 -5.41
C SER A 247 -2.01 23.26 -6.21
N SER A 248 -0.91 23.66 -5.57
CA SER A 248 0.42 23.70 -6.18
C SER A 248 0.87 22.34 -6.70
N SER A 249 0.67 21.29 -5.91
CA SER A 249 1.02 19.91 -6.30
C SER A 249 0.18 19.44 -7.49
N ILE A 250 -1.11 19.76 -7.54
CA ILE A 250 -1.99 19.42 -8.66
C ILE A 250 -1.55 20.15 -9.94
N CYS A 251 -1.15 21.42 -9.83
CA CYS A 251 -0.60 22.17 -10.95
C CYS A 251 0.67 21.51 -11.50
N ALA A 252 1.60 21.11 -10.62
CA ALA A 252 2.83 20.42 -11.04
C ALA A 252 2.54 19.09 -11.75
N VAL A 253 1.56 18.33 -11.26
CA VAL A 253 1.12 17.09 -11.94
C VAL A 253 0.49 17.39 -13.30
N GLY A 254 -0.28 18.46 -13.43
CA GLY A 254 -0.83 18.91 -14.72
C GLY A 254 0.25 19.27 -15.73
N GLU A 255 1.35 19.88 -15.28
CA GLU A 255 2.53 20.14 -16.12
C GLU A 255 3.19 18.84 -16.57
N ILE A 256 3.39 17.89 -15.66
CA ILE A 256 3.90 16.55 -15.98
C ILE A 256 2.99 15.86 -17.02
N GLN A 257 1.68 15.89 -16.83
CA GLN A 257 0.70 15.36 -17.79
C GLN A 257 0.90 15.98 -19.17
N SER A 258 1.04 17.30 -19.24
CA SER A 258 1.23 18.02 -20.52
C SER A 258 2.53 17.61 -21.21
N ILE A 259 3.63 17.45 -20.47
CA ILE A 259 4.93 17.03 -20.99
C ILE A 259 4.85 15.58 -21.52
N VAL A 260 4.30 14.66 -20.74
CA VAL A 260 4.18 13.24 -21.09
C VAL A 260 3.32 13.06 -22.34
N GLN A 261 2.24 13.81 -22.46
CA GLN A 261 1.28 13.70 -23.55
C GLN A 261 1.68 14.51 -24.81
N ALA A 262 2.72 15.30 -24.75
CA ALA A 262 3.20 16.11 -25.88
C ALA A 262 3.58 15.27 -27.12
N ASN A 263 3.90 13.98 -26.92
CA ASN A 263 4.18 13.05 -28.03
C ASN A 263 2.92 12.60 -28.80
N GLY A 264 1.72 12.91 -28.32
CA GLY A 264 0.43 12.54 -28.94
C GLY A 264 0.10 11.04 -28.94
N LYS A 265 0.90 10.21 -28.26
CA LYS A 265 0.78 8.74 -28.25
C LYS A 265 0.55 8.17 -26.86
N THR A 266 1.00 8.85 -25.82
CA THR A 266 0.95 8.41 -24.43
C THR A 266 -0.18 9.11 -23.68
N ILE A 267 -1.02 8.36 -22.99
CA ILE A 267 -1.98 8.89 -22.01
C ILE A 267 -1.30 8.89 -20.65
N PHE A 268 -1.30 10.04 -19.98
CA PHE A 268 -0.87 10.14 -18.60
C PHE A 268 -2.04 9.92 -17.65
N VAL A 269 -1.81 9.19 -16.57
CA VAL A 269 -2.77 8.99 -15.48
C VAL A 269 -2.09 9.19 -14.14
N LEU A 270 -2.62 10.08 -13.32
CA LEU A 270 -2.31 10.12 -11.89
C LEU A 270 -3.22 9.14 -11.15
N MET A 271 -2.65 8.24 -10.39
CA MET A 271 -3.37 7.27 -9.56
C MET A 271 -3.09 7.52 -8.07
N PRO A 272 -3.82 8.42 -7.42
CA PRO A 272 -3.70 8.62 -5.98
C PRO A 272 -4.36 7.46 -5.24
N ILE A 273 -3.58 6.77 -4.41
CA ILE A 273 -4.08 5.66 -3.59
C ILE A 273 -4.53 6.22 -2.25
N PRO A 274 -5.82 6.15 -1.88
CA PRO A 274 -6.28 6.50 -0.55
C PRO A 274 -5.49 5.74 0.51
N ASP A 275 -5.17 6.35 1.62
CA ASP A 275 -4.61 5.60 2.74
C ASP A 275 -5.71 4.93 3.57
N LYS A 276 -5.32 3.91 4.35
CA LYS A 276 -6.24 3.12 5.15
C LYS A 276 -7.04 3.97 6.14
N GLY A 277 -6.40 4.96 6.77
CA GLY A 277 -7.06 5.86 7.71
C GLY A 277 -8.16 6.69 7.05
N SER A 278 -7.86 7.27 5.88
CA SER A 278 -8.83 8.04 5.10
C SER A 278 -9.99 7.18 4.58
N ALA A 279 -9.69 5.97 4.10
CA ALA A 279 -10.68 5.05 3.56
C ALA A 279 -11.71 4.62 4.61
N TYR A 280 -11.29 4.40 5.86
CA TYR A 280 -12.14 3.98 6.97
C TYR A 280 -12.54 5.11 7.92
N SER A 281 -12.24 6.38 7.60
CA SER A 281 -12.45 7.52 8.50
C SER A 281 -13.88 7.65 9.04
N ASP A 282 -14.89 7.33 8.24
CA ASP A 282 -16.30 7.43 8.63
C ASP A 282 -16.71 6.38 9.69
N TYR A 283 -15.85 5.38 9.90
CA TYR A 283 -16.09 4.27 10.85
C TYR A 283 -15.18 4.29 12.08
N ILE A 284 -14.20 5.18 12.13
CA ILE A 284 -13.29 5.33 13.28
C ILE A 284 -13.95 6.20 14.35
N ILE A 285 -13.94 5.76 15.61
CA ILE A 285 -14.67 6.42 16.71
C ILE A 285 -14.05 7.76 17.15
N TYR A 286 -12.89 8.15 16.68
CA TYR A 286 -12.30 9.48 16.89
C TYR A 286 -11.88 10.09 15.56
N PRO A 287 -12.73 10.94 14.96
CA PRO A 287 -12.51 11.44 13.61
C PRO A 287 -11.69 12.74 13.57
N GLU A 288 -10.43 12.71 13.93
CA GLU A 288 -9.50 13.80 13.53
C GLU A 288 -9.01 13.66 12.08
N PHE A 289 -9.63 12.74 11.31
CA PHE A 289 -9.18 12.29 9.99
C PHE A 289 -9.83 13.01 8.79
N THR A 290 -10.23 14.23 8.92
CA THR A 290 -10.88 14.97 7.82
C THR A 290 -9.94 15.37 6.66
N LEU A 291 -8.69 14.96 6.68
CA LEU A 291 -7.57 15.65 6.04
C LEU A 291 -7.38 15.42 4.53
N LEU A 292 -7.98 14.41 3.93
CA LEU A 292 -7.68 14.08 2.54
C LEU A 292 -8.88 14.16 1.58
N LYS A 293 -10.06 14.48 2.08
CA LYS A 293 -11.25 14.72 1.23
C LYS A 293 -11.01 15.87 0.25
N ASP A 294 -10.23 16.87 0.66
CA ASP A 294 -9.94 18.06 -0.16
C ASP A 294 -9.08 17.74 -1.38
N LEU A 295 -8.13 16.81 -1.29
CA LEU A 295 -7.29 16.40 -2.42
C LEU A 295 -8.14 15.80 -3.56
N PHE A 296 -8.97 14.81 -3.27
CA PHE A 296 -9.82 14.17 -4.28
C PHE A 296 -10.83 15.14 -4.89
N LEU A 297 -11.38 16.05 -4.09
CA LEU A 297 -12.28 17.08 -4.59
C LEU A 297 -11.56 18.05 -5.54
N GLN A 298 -10.34 18.48 -5.21
CA GLN A 298 -9.55 19.35 -6.06
C GLN A 298 -9.09 18.63 -7.34
N LEU A 299 -8.66 17.36 -7.25
CA LEU A 299 -8.32 16.56 -8.41
C LEU A 299 -9.52 16.37 -9.35
N LYS A 300 -10.70 16.10 -8.81
CA LYS A 300 -11.93 15.99 -9.61
C LYS A 300 -12.26 17.29 -10.39
N ASN A 301 -11.90 18.44 -9.83
CA ASN A 301 -12.12 19.74 -10.45
C ASN A 301 -10.94 20.20 -11.32
N SER A 302 -9.90 19.39 -11.43
CA SER A 302 -8.74 19.65 -12.28
C SER A 302 -8.86 18.94 -13.63
N ASN A 303 -7.96 19.28 -14.57
CA ASN A 303 -7.84 18.58 -15.85
C ASN A 303 -6.86 17.39 -15.79
N VAL A 304 -6.44 16.97 -14.59
CA VAL A 304 -5.56 15.80 -14.40
C VAL A 304 -6.38 14.52 -14.52
N HIS A 305 -5.95 13.62 -15.38
CA HIS A 305 -6.61 12.32 -15.54
C HIS A 305 -6.41 11.46 -14.29
N THR A 306 -7.47 11.29 -13.52
CA THR A 306 -7.45 10.59 -12.23
C THR A 306 -8.63 9.64 -12.10
N PRO A 307 -8.42 8.33 -11.82
CA PRO A 307 -9.51 7.39 -11.58
C PRO A 307 -10.27 7.71 -10.29
N LYS A 308 -11.55 7.34 -10.24
CA LYS A 308 -12.44 7.59 -9.08
C LYS A 308 -12.27 6.52 -7.98
N LEU A 309 -11.03 6.15 -7.69
CA LEU A 309 -10.70 5.05 -6.78
C LEU A 309 -11.18 5.27 -5.34
N ASP A 310 -11.11 6.50 -4.85
CA ASP A 310 -11.63 6.88 -3.53
C ASP A 310 -13.13 6.58 -3.38
N ILE A 311 -13.91 6.87 -4.42
CA ILE A 311 -15.35 6.61 -4.46
C ILE A 311 -15.63 5.10 -4.50
N ASP A 312 -14.89 4.34 -5.29
CA ASP A 312 -15.11 2.90 -5.43
C ASP A 312 -14.70 2.15 -4.17
N ILE A 313 -13.59 2.53 -3.53
CA ILE A 313 -13.17 2.01 -2.22
C ILE A 313 -14.25 2.31 -1.17
N LYS A 314 -14.71 3.56 -1.10
CA LYS A 314 -15.75 3.92 -0.14
C LYS A 314 -17.03 3.11 -0.35
N LYS A 315 -17.52 2.98 -1.56
CA LYS A 315 -18.71 2.16 -1.88
C LYS A 315 -18.53 0.70 -1.47
N ALA A 316 -17.36 0.11 -1.70
CA ALA A 316 -17.07 -1.27 -1.33
C ALA A 316 -17.08 -1.44 0.21
N ILE A 317 -16.46 -0.52 0.95
CA ILE A 317 -16.49 -0.53 2.42
C ILE A 317 -17.92 -0.34 2.94
N ASP A 318 -18.67 0.61 2.39
CA ASP A 318 -20.08 0.90 2.77
C ASP A 318 -20.98 -0.33 2.55
N SER A 319 -20.74 -1.08 1.47
CA SER A 319 -21.48 -2.32 1.15
C SER A 319 -21.09 -3.53 1.99
N GLY A 320 -20.08 -3.42 2.88
CA GLY A 320 -19.64 -4.50 3.75
C GLY A 320 -18.61 -5.43 3.14
N GLU A 321 -17.94 -5.03 2.05
CA GLU A 321 -16.79 -5.78 1.53
C GLU A 321 -15.65 -5.74 2.55
N ARG A 322 -15.17 -6.93 2.95
CA ARG A 322 -14.12 -7.06 3.96
C ARG A 322 -12.73 -6.96 3.37
N ASP A 323 -11.79 -6.54 4.22
CA ASP A 323 -10.36 -6.54 3.90
C ASP A 323 -10.03 -5.81 2.59
N ILE A 324 -10.69 -4.69 2.30
CA ILE A 324 -10.27 -3.79 1.21
C ILE A 324 -8.81 -3.36 1.43
N TYR A 325 -8.47 -3.04 2.69
CA TYR A 325 -7.09 -3.02 3.19
C TYR A 325 -6.90 -4.21 4.13
N LEU A 326 -5.74 -4.83 4.10
CA LEU A 326 -5.43 -5.90 5.03
C LEU A 326 -5.45 -5.37 6.48
N PRO A 327 -6.07 -6.07 7.44
CA PRO A 327 -6.21 -5.55 8.80
C PRO A 327 -4.87 -5.33 9.51
N ASN A 328 -3.87 -6.15 9.20
CA ASN A 328 -2.51 -6.15 9.76
C ASN A 328 -1.48 -5.36 8.96
N ASP A 329 -1.87 -4.75 7.82
CA ASP A 329 -0.96 -4.12 6.88
C ASP A 329 -1.48 -2.75 6.41
N THR A 330 -0.60 -1.90 5.88
CA THR A 330 -0.96 -0.62 5.29
C THR A 330 -1.51 -0.76 3.87
N HIS A 331 -1.26 -1.89 3.21
CA HIS A 331 -1.61 -2.14 1.83
C HIS A 331 -3.01 -2.74 1.65
N PHE A 332 -3.47 -2.74 0.42
CA PHE A 332 -4.72 -3.37 0.04
C PHE A 332 -4.73 -4.88 0.28
N GLY A 333 -5.93 -5.42 0.55
CA GLY A 333 -6.25 -6.80 0.22
C GLY A 333 -6.54 -6.95 -1.27
N SER A 334 -6.77 -8.16 -1.71
CA SER A 334 -7.02 -8.49 -3.13
C SER A 334 -8.13 -7.64 -3.75
N LYS A 335 -9.20 -7.40 -3.00
CA LYS A 335 -10.33 -6.59 -3.46
C LYS A 335 -9.95 -5.14 -3.73
N GLY A 336 -9.10 -4.55 -2.89
CA GLY A 336 -8.59 -3.18 -3.10
C GLY A 336 -7.79 -3.07 -4.40
N TYR A 337 -6.93 -4.05 -4.69
CA TYR A 337 -6.19 -4.10 -5.96
C TYR A 337 -7.10 -4.30 -7.18
N GLN A 338 -8.15 -5.13 -7.06
CA GLN A 338 -9.16 -5.30 -8.11
C GLN A 338 -9.92 -3.99 -8.39
N LEU A 339 -10.30 -3.26 -7.33
CA LEU A 339 -10.95 -1.96 -7.46
C LEU A 339 -10.03 -0.93 -8.14
N THR A 340 -8.72 -0.97 -7.86
CA THR A 340 -7.73 -0.09 -8.52
C THR A 340 -7.67 -0.36 -10.02
N ALA A 341 -7.62 -1.63 -10.43
CA ALA A 341 -7.62 -2.02 -11.84
C ALA A 341 -8.93 -1.60 -12.53
N LYS A 342 -10.07 -1.82 -11.88
CA LYS A 342 -11.40 -1.43 -12.36
C LYS A 342 -11.53 0.08 -12.55
N ALA A 343 -11.11 0.87 -11.55
CA ALA A 343 -11.19 2.33 -11.61
C ALA A 343 -10.33 2.90 -12.76
N LEU A 344 -9.16 2.29 -13.01
CA LEU A 344 -8.33 2.64 -14.18
C LEU A 344 -9.05 2.31 -15.49
N HIS A 345 -9.67 1.14 -15.58
CA HIS A 345 -10.43 0.74 -16.78
C HIS A 345 -11.57 1.72 -17.07
N GLU A 346 -12.35 2.07 -16.07
CA GLU A 346 -13.45 3.03 -16.20
C GLU A 346 -12.95 4.42 -16.62
N LEU A 347 -11.85 4.91 -16.06
CA LEU A 347 -11.24 6.17 -16.50
C LEU A 347 -10.88 6.14 -17.98
N LEU A 348 -10.26 5.05 -18.46
CA LEU A 348 -9.86 4.96 -19.88
C LEU A 348 -11.08 4.94 -20.81
N LEU A 349 -12.19 4.30 -20.41
CA LEU A 349 -13.43 4.37 -21.15
C LEU A 349 -13.99 5.81 -21.17
N ASP A 350 -13.96 6.52 -20.02
CA ASP A 350 -14.40 7.92 -19.93
C ASP A 350 -13.53 8.84 -20.84
N LEU A 351 -12.26 8.49 -21.05
CA LEU A 351 -11.34 9.19 -21.96
C LEU A 351 -11.52 8.79 -23.44
N GLY A 352 -12.48 7.90 -23.76
CA GLY A 352 -12.77 7.45 -25.12
C GLY A 352 -11.77 6.40 -25.64
N VAL A 353 -10.97 5.78 -24.78
CA VAL A 353 -10.11 4.66 -25.15
C VAL A 353 -10.97 3.40 -25.30
N ASN A 354 -11.01 2.84 -26.50
CA ASN A 354 -11.73 1.59 -26.72
C ASN A 354 -10.88 0.42 -26.24
N ILE A 355 -11.28 -0.19 -25.12
CA ILE A 355 -10.63 -1.32 -24.45
C ILE A 355 -11.51 -2.56 -24.68
N ASN A 356 -11.71 -2.97 -25.93
CA ASN A 356 -12.48 -4.18 -26.29
C ASN A 356 -11.57 -5.32 -26.72
#